data_b58e5452a5f8046806cc181751f336fc
#
_entry.id   b58e5452a5f8046806cc181751f336fc
#
_cell.length_a   1.000
_cell.length_b   1.000
_cell.length_c   1.000
_cell.angle_alpha   90.00
_cell.angle_beta   90.00
_cell.angle_gamma   90.00
#
_symmetry.space_group_name_H-M   'P 1'
#
loop_
_entity.id
_entity.type
_entity.pdbx_description
1 polymer ?
#
loop_
_entity_poly.entity_id
_entity_poly.type
_entity_poly.pdbx_seq_one_letter_code
_entity_poly.pdbx_strand_id
1 'polypeptide(L)'
;MIAIKLENIPIKEIYPRKDQPRKSFDKNTLDELATSIKKYGILQPIIVSKAEDGYAIIAGERRYQAAKLANLHDLPCIVKDKSNTREIALIENLQRENLNPIEEAKAIHTFMKESKLSQSDMASILVKSRSYIANRLRLLNLDEFTASQLETRAISEGHAKTLLGIA
;
A
#
# COMPACT_ATOMS: atom_id res chain seq x y z
N MET A 1 -8.46 -18.69 2.41
CA MET A 1 -7.08 -18.76 1.91
C MET A 1 -6.65 -17.39 1.43
N ILE A 2 -5.52 -16.92 1.88
CA ILE A 2 -5.01 -15.59 1.49
C ILE A 2 -4.57 -15.66 0.02
N ALA A 3 -5.22 -14.90 -0.83
CA ALA A 3 -4.88 -14.83 -2.25
C ALA A 3 -3.73 -13.86 -2.55
N ILE A 4 -3.32 -13.04 -1.56
CA ILE A 4 -2.29 -12.02 -1.72
C ILE A 4 -1.03 -12.44 -0.98
N LYS A 5 0.08 -12.48 -1.71
CA LYS A 5 1.42 -12.73 -1.16
C LYS A 5 2.37 -11.66 -1.66
N LEU A 6 3.27 -11.26 -0.77
CA LEU A 6 4.45 -10.50 -1.15
C LEU A 6 5.49 -11.49 -1.68
N GLU A 7 5.92 -11.30 -2.90
CA GLU A 7 6.95 -12.11 -3.54
C GLU A 7 8.10 -11.23 -3.98
N ASN A 8 9.32 -11.67 -3.77
CA ASN A 8 10.49 -11.04 -4.37
C ASN A 8 10.67 -11.58 -5.78
N ILE A 9 10.53 -10.70 -6.76
CA ILE A 9 10.62 -11.06 -8.18
C ILE A 9 11.88 -10.44 -8.77
N PRO A 10 12.70 -11.23 -9.51
CA PRO A 10 13.86 -10.68 -10.20
C PRO A 10 13.47 -9.55 -11.14
N ILE A 11 14.19 -8.43 -11.06
CA ILE A 11 13.86 -7.22 -11.83
C ILE A 11 13.87 -7.48 -13.35
N LYS A 12 14.70 -8.41 -13.80
CA LYS A 12 14.78 -8.82 -15.22
C LYS A 12 13.49 -9.50 -15.72
N GLU A 13 12.65 -10.02 -14.84
CA GLU A 13 11.38 -10.65 -15.18
C GLU A 13 10.21 -9.69 -15.14
N ILE A 14 10.46 -8.43 -14.77
CA ILE A 14 9.43 -7.40 -14.65
C ILE A 14 9.53 -6.47 -15.86
N TYR A 15 8.39 -6.23 -16.51
CA TYR A 15 8.30 -5.38 -17.71
C TYR A 15 7.45 -4.13 -17.42
N PRO A 16 7.89 -2.95 -17.90
CA PRO A 16 7.08 -1.75 -17.83
C PRO A 16 5.81 -1.89 -18.66
N ARG A 17 4.75 -1.24 -18.23
CA ARG A 17 3.46 -1.24 -18.93
C ARG A 17 3.59 -0.47 -20.26
N LYS A 18 3.10 -1.06 -21.35
CA LYS A 18 3.16 -0.44 -22.69
C LYS A 18 2.27 0.81 -22.83
N ASP A 19 1.22 0.89 -22.05
CA ASP A 19 0.18 1.95 -22.11
C ASP A 19 0.33 3.01 -21.01
N GLN A 20 1.55 3.30 -20.61
CA GLN A 20 1.82 4.26 -19.54
C GLN A 20 1.36 5.68 -19.92
N PRO A 21 0.43 6.30 -19.16
CA PRO A 21 0.06 7.70 -19.38
C PRO A 21 1.19 8.68 -19.05
N ARG A 22 2.14 8.30 -18.18
CA ARG A 22 3.36 9.07 -17.88
C ARG A 22 4.56 8.45 -18.58
N LYS A 23 4.96 9.03 -19.70
CA LYS A 23 6.15 8.60 -20.45
C LYS A 23 7.45 9.22 -19.97
N SER A 24 7.38 10.29 -19.17
CA SER A 24 8.55 10.98 -18.63
C SER A 24 8.42 11.19 -17.14
N PHE A 25 9.48 10.87 -16.41
CA PHE A 25 9.62 11.17 -15.00
C PHE A 25 10.72 12.22 -14.84
N ASP A 26 10.53 13.14 -13.87
CA ASP A 26 11.58 14.09 -13.52
C ASP A 26 12.81 13.31 -13.05
N LYS A 27 13.93 13.50 -13.76
CA LYS A 27 15.19 12.82 -13.48
C LYS A 27 15.68 13.06 -12.06
N ASN A 28 15.56 14.29 -11.54
CA ASN A 28 16.02 14.64 -10.19
C ASN A 28 15.23 13.90 -9.12
N THR A 29 13.89 13.87 -9.21
CA THR A 29 13.03 13.14 -8.25
C THR A 29 13.23 11.65 -8.36
N LEU A 30 13.52 11.13 -9.54
CA LEU A 30 13.80 9.72 -9.73
C LEU A 30 15.15 9.32 -9.12
N ASP A 31 16.19 10.17 -9.27
CA ASP A 31 17.50 9.96 -8.66
C ASP A 31 17.43 10.01 -7.13
N GLU A 32 16.66 10.91 -6.55
CA GLU A 32 16.39 10.96 -5.11
C GLU A 32 15.72 9.68 -4.61
N LEU A 33 14.73 9.20 -5.34
CA LEU A 33 14.05 7.95 -5.02
C LEU A 33 15.00 6.76 -5.14
N ALA A 34 15.86 6.72 -6.16
CA ALA A 34 16.86 5.68 -6.33
C ALA A 34 17.87 5.67 -5.18
N THR A 35 18.29 6.83 -4.69
CA THR A 35 19.18 6.96 -3.55
C THR A 35 18.52 6.41 -2.28
N SER A 36 17.26 6.75 -2.04
CA SER A 36 16.48 6.21 -0.94
C SER A 36 16.32 4.69 -1.02
N ILE A 37 16.00 4.17 -2.18
CA ILE A 37 15.84 2.73 -2.44
C ILE A 37 17.16 1.99 -2.23
N LYS A 38 18.28 2.56 -2.66
CA LYS A 38 19.59 1.98 -2.46
C LYS A 38 19.94 1.85 -0.96
N LYS A 39 19.50 2.83 -0.15
CA LYS A 39 19.77 2.87 1.29
C LYS A 39 18.80 1.99 2.10
N TYR A 40 17.52 2.03 1.79
CA TYR A 40 16.45 1.42 2.59
C TYR A 40 15.69 0.29 1.90
N GLY A 41 15.97 0.03 0.62
CA GLY A 41 15.16 -0.87 -0.20
C GLY A 41 13.82 -0.25 -0.62
N ILE A 42 13.00 -1.05 -1.28
CA ILE A 42 11.64 -0.65 -1.65
C ILE A 42 10.71 -0.93 -0.47
N LEU A 43 10.14 0.14 0.10
CA LEU A 43 9.24 0.03 1.25
C LEU A 43 7.82 -0.37 0.82
N GLN A 44 7.33 0.15 -0.30
CA GLN A 44 6.01 -0.20 -0.83
C GLN A 44 6.16 -1.16 -2.01
N PRO A 45 5.50 -2.32 -1.98
CA PRO A 45 5.56 -3.28 -3.07
C PRO A 45 5.05 -2.69 -4.39
N ILE A 46 5.59 -3.21 -5.48
CA ILE A 46 5.10 -2.94 -6.83
C ILE A 46 3.98 -3.93 -7.12
N ILE A 47 2.92 -3.49 -7.79
CA ILE A 47 1.83 -4.36 -8.19
C ILE A 47 2.06 -4.77 -9.64
N VAL A 48 2.10 -6.07 -9.86
CA VAL A 48 2.35 -6.67 -11.18
C VAL A 48 1.27 -7.69 -11.52
N SER A 49 1.07 -7.93 -12.81
CA SER A 49 0.25 -9.03 -13.30
C SER A 49 1.13 -10.08 -13.97
N LYS A 50 0.75 -11.34 -13.82
CA LYS A 50 1.44 -12.44 -14.48
C LYS A 50 1.23 -12.36 -15.99
N ALA A 51 2.31 -12.43 -16.76
CA ALA A 51 2.32 -12.46 -18.23
C ALA A 51 3.00 -13.76 -18.71
N GLU A 52 2.98 -14.02 -20.01
CA GLU A 52 3.58 -15.24 -20.57
C GLU A 52 5.07 -15.36 -20.27
N ASP A 53 5.81 -14.24 -20.40
CA ASP A 53 7.27 -14.19 -20.26
C ASP A 53 7.74 -13.49 -18.97
N GLY A 54 6.88 -13.33 -17.97
CA GLY A 54 7.24 -12.66 -16.73
C GLY A 54 6.08 -11.90 -16.12
N TYR A 55 6.33 -10.67 -15.69
CA TYR A 55 5.37 -9.86 -14.96
C TYR A 55 5.28 -8.45 -15.54
N ALA A 56 4.07 -8.00 -15.80
CA ALA A 56 3.80 -6.63 -16.28
C ALA A 56 3.41 -5.72 -15.12
N ILE A 57 3.96 -4.51 -15.06
CA ILE A 57 3.67 -3.56 -13.99
C ILE A 57 2.24 -3.01 -14.13
N ILE A 58 1.48 -3.06 -13.05
CA ILE A 58 0.17 -2.42 -12.94
C ILE A 58 0.31 -1.08 -12.22
N ALA A 59 1.04 -1.07 -11.09
CA ALA A 59 1.28 0.13 -10.31
C ALA A 59 2.69 0.11 -9.73
N GLY A 60 3.31 1.28 -9.63
CA GLY A 60 4.66 1.43 -9.07
C GLY A 60 5.77 1.61 -10.10
N GLU A 61 5.47 2.15 -11.29
CA GLU A 61 6.45 2.39 -12.35
C GLU A 61 7.66 3.22 -11.90
N ARG A 62 7.43 4.29 -11.14
CA ARG A 62 8.52 5.13 -10.61
C ARG A 62 9.46 4.33 -9.70
N ARG A 63 8.89 3.49 -8.85
CA ARG A 63 9.68 2.60 -7.95
C ARG A 63 10.50 1.60 -8.76
N TYR A 64 9.92 1.05 -9.81
CA TYR A 64 10.62 0.16 -10.73
C TYR A 64 11.80 0.86 -11.41
N GLN A 65 11.58 2.03 -11.98
CA GLN A 65 12.64 2.80 -12.64
C GLN A 65 13.76 3.18 -11.66
N ALA A 66 13.38 3.65 -10.47
CA ALA A 66 14.34 3.98 -9.41
C ALA A 66 15.12 2.74 -8.93
N ALA A 67 14.47 1.59 -8.84
CA ALA A 67 15.13 0.33 -8.48
C ALA A 67 16.14 -0.11 -9.54
N LYS A 68 15.86 0.10 -10.80
CA LYS A 68 16.83 -0.14 -11.89
C LYS A 68 18.06 0.77 -11.75
N LEU A 69 17.85 2.05 -11.47
CA LEU A 69 18.95 2.99 -11.22
C LEU A 69 19.76 2.62 -9.97
N ALA A 70 19.11 2.05 -8.96
CA ALA A 70 19.76 1.58 -7.74
C ALA A 70 20.43 0.19 -7.89
N ASN A 71 20.35 -0.41 -9.07
CA ASN A 71 20.90 -1.74 -9.37
C ASN A 71 20.39 -2.85 -8.44
N LEU A 72 19.12 -2.83 -8.08
CA LEU A 72 18.51 -3.92 -7.31
C LEU A 72 18.34 -5.15 -8.20
N HIS A 73 18.52 -6.33 -7.62
CA HIS A 73 18.31 -7.61 -8.31
C HIS A 73 16.87 -8.08 -8.24
N ASP A 74 16.22 -7.90 -7.10
CA ASP A 74 14.86 -8.35 -6.83
C ASP A 74 14.01 -7.20 -6.30
N LEU A 75 12.71 -7.26 -6.57
CA LEU A 75 11.75 -6.28 -6.07
C LEU A 75 10.62 -6.96 -5.31
N PRO A 76 10.19 -6.40 -4.17
CA PRO A 76 8.99 -6.87 -3.51
C PRO A 76 7.77 -6.52 -4.35
N CYS A 77 7.00 -7.52 -4.73
CA CYS A 77 5.85 -7.38 -5.62
C CYS A 77 4.61 -8.07 -5.03
N ILE A 78 3.46 -7.51 -5.38
CA ILE A 78 2.17 -8.17 -5.22
C ILE A 78 1.71 -8.60 -6.61
N VAL A 79 1.47 -9.88 -6.78
CA VAL A 79 1.05 -10.44 -8.07
C VAL A 79 -0.46 -10.44 -8.17
N LYS A 80 -0.99 -9.73 -9.16
CA LYS A 80 -2.41 -9.71 -9.49
C LYS A 80 -2.75 -10.88 -10.41
N ASP A 81 -3.73 -11.64 -9.99
CA ASP A 81 -4.37 -12.66 -10.82
C ASP A 81 -5.90 -12.53 -10.75
N LYS A 82 -6.61 -13.44 -11.40
CA LYS A 82 -8.08 -13.40 -11.42
C LYS A 82 -8.70 -13.62 -10.04
N SER A 83 -7.99 -14.31 -9.14
CA SER A 83 -8.50 -14.63 -7.80
C SER A 83 -8.40 -13.49 -6.80
N ASN A 84 -7.51 -12.51 -7.03
CA ASN A 84 -7.21 -11.43 -6.09
C ASN A 84 -7.43 -10.02 -6.64
N THR A 85 -8.15 -9.89 -7.76
CA THR A 85 -8.35 -8.59 -8.44
C THR A 85 -9.04 -7.55 -7.53
N ARG A 86 -10.04 -7.99 -6.76
CA ARG A 86 -10.76 -7.11 -5.83
C ARG A 86 -9.87 -6.65 -4.68
N GLU A 87 -9.11 -7.56 -4.11
CA GLU A 87 -8.19 -7.31 -3.02
C GLU A 87 -7.11 -6.31 -3.42
N ILE A 88 -6.57 -6.46 -4.61
CA ILE A 88 -5.56 -5.53 -5.13
C ILE A 88 -6.13 -4.14 -5.38
N ALA A 89 -7.36 -4.04 -5.89
CA ALA A 89 -8.02 -2.75 -6.03
C ALA A 89 -8.21 -2.04 -4.68
N LEU A 90 -8.51 -2.77 -3.62
CA LEU A 90 -8.59 -2.24 -2.26
C LEU A 90 -7.24 -1.75 -1.75
N ILE A 91 -6.17 -2.51 -1.99
CA ILE A 91 -4.80 -2.10 -1.61
C ILE A 91 -4.40 -0.82 -2.36
N GLU A 92 -4.62 -0.75 -3.65
CA GLU A 92 -4.35 0.45 -4.44
C GLU A 92 -5.08 1.67 -3.87
N ASN A 93 -6.34 1.51 -3.49
CA ASN A 93 -7.12 2.57 -2.87
C ASN A 93 -6.56 2.99 -1.51
N LEU A 94 -6.15 2.01 -0.68
CA LEU A 94 -5.54 2.27 0.63
C LEU A 94 -4.17 2.97 0.53
N GLN A 95 -3.47 2.83 -0.57
CA GLN A 95 -2.18 3.47 -0.82
C GLN A 95 -2.31 4.91 -1.35
N ARG A 96 -3.53 5.41 -1.56
CA ARG A 96 -3.73 6.82 -1.94
C ARG A 96 -3.45 7.75 -0.77
N GLU A 97 -2.78 8.86 -1.06
CA GLU A 97 -2.32 9.82 -0.05
C GLU A 97 -3.44 10.60 0.66
N ASN A 98 -4.67 10.55 0.20
CA ASN A 98 -5.75 11.44 0.62
C ASN A 98 -6.94 10.77 1.32
N LEU A 99 -6.79 9.54 1.80
CA LEU A 99 -7.83 8.91 2.61
C LEU A 99 -7.88 9.54 4.00
N ASN A 100 -9.10 9.86 4.48
CA ASN A 100 -9.23 10.23 5.88
C ASN A 100 -9.05 8.99 6.79
N PRO A 101 -8.69 9.18 8.07
CA PRO A 101 -8.39 8.06 8.96
C PRO A 101 -9.56 7.08 9.16
N ILE A 102 -10.79 7.55 9.11
CA ILE A 102 -12.00 6.71 9.27
C ILE A 102 -12.23 5.86 8.02
N GLU A 103 -12.10 6.46 6.83
CA GLU A 103 -12.19 5.73 5.55
C GLU A 103 -11.12 4.63 5.47
N GLU A 104 -9.90 4.97 5.85
CA GLU A 104 -8.79 4.01 5.90
C GLU A 104 -9.10 2.86 6.88
N ALA A 105 -9.59 3.19 8.08
CA ALA A 105 -9.95 2.19 9.08
C ALA A 105 -11.05 1.24 8.60
N LYS A 106 -12.09 1.76 7.96
CA LYS A 106 -13.18 0.96 7.36
C LYS A 106 -12.66 0.04 6.26
N ALA A 107 -11.81 0.56 5.37
CA ALA A 107 -11.24 -0.22 4.28
C ALA A 107 -10.32 -1.32 4.79
N ILE A 108 -9.46 -1.04 5.77
CA ILE A 108 -8.60 -2.03 6.42
C ILE A 108 -9.44 -3.13 7.07
N HIS A 109 -10.47 -2.76 7.82
CA HIS A 109 -11.35 -3.72 8.50
C HIS A 109 -12.05 -4.66 7.51
N THR A 110 -12.65 -4.08 6.46
CA THR A 110 -13.34 -4.84 5.42
C THR A 110 -12.39 -5.80 4.72
N PHE A 111 -11.22 -5.31 4.35
CA PHE A 111 -10.21 -6.11 3.66
C PHE A 111 -9.72 -7.28 4.53
N MET A 112 -9.39 -7.01 5.80
CA MET A 112 -8.96 -8.05 6.74
C MET A 112 -10.03 -9.12 6.93
N LYS A 113 -11.29 -8.71 7.06
CA LYS A 113 -12.42 -9.63 7.26
C LYS A 113 -12.65 -10.52 6.03
N GLU A 114 -12.67 -9.93 4.84
CA GLU A 114 -12.91 -10.66 3.59
C GLU A 114 -11.76 -11.60 3.24
N SER A 115 -10.53 -11.16 3.47
CA SER A 115 -9.31 -11.94 3.14
C SER A 115 -8.80 -12.78 4.31
N LYS A 116 -9.45 -12.75 5.46
CA LYS A 116 -9.05 -13.49 6.68
C LYS A 116 -7.61 -13.21 7.10
N LEU A 117 -7.22 -11.94 7.05
CA LEU A 117 -5.88 -11.48 7.38
C LEU A 117 -5.76 -11.11 8.87
N SER A 118 -4.59 -11.40 9.44
CA SER A 118 -4.22 -10.86 10.75
C SER A 118 -3.78 -9.40 10.64
N GLN A 119 -3.69 -8.71 11.77
CA GLN A 119 -3.13 -7.35 11.81
C GLN A 119 -1.67 -7.33 11.34
N SER A 120 -0.91 -8.37 11.63
CA SER A 120 0.47 -8.51 11.18
C SER A 120 0.57 -8.66 9.67
N ASP A 121 -0.31 -9.47 9.06
CA ASP A 121 -0.37 -9.62 7.60
C ASP A 121 -0.71 -8.29 6.93
N MET A 122 -1.71 -7.59 7.46
CA MET A 122 -2.12 -6.30 6.92
C MET A 122 -1.02 -5.25 7.04
N ALA A 123 -0.30 -5.24 8.16
CA ALA A 123 0.85 -4.37 8.37
C ALA A 123 1.93 -4.60 7.31
N SER A 124 2.23 -5.86 7.00
CA SER A 124 3.19 -6.22 5.96
C SER A 124 2.75 -5.74 4.57
N ILE A 125 1.47 -5.93 4.23
CA ILE A 125 0.91 -5.53 2.93
C ILE A 125 0.96 -4.01 2.75
N LEU A 126 0.60 -3.25 3.78
CA LEU A 126 0.58 -1.77 3.73
C LEU A 126 1.93 -1.13 4.08
N VAL A 127 2.92 -1.94 4.46
CA VAL A 127 4.23 -1.47 4.92
C VAL A 127 4.11 -0.47 6.07
N LYS A 128 3.30 -0.87 7.05
CA LYS A 128 3.08 -0.13 8.29
C LYS A 128 3.41 -1.03 9.48
N SER A 129 3.50 -0.44 10.67
CA SER A 129 3.63 -1.23 11.89
C SER A 129 2.31 -1.92 12.25
N ARG A 130 2.38 -3.02 12.98
CA ARG A 130 1.19 -3.64 13.55
C ARG A 130 0.41 -2.66 14.45
N SER A 131 1.13 -1.85 15.21
CA SER A 131 0.53 -0.80 16.06
C SER A 131 -0.25 0.23 15.24
N TYR A 132 0.24 0.58 14.05
CA TYR A 132 -0.48 1.46 13.13
C TYR A 132 -1.83 0.86 12.75
N ILE A 133 -1.84 -0.41 12.34
CA ILE A 133 -3.08 -1.13 11.98
C ILE A 133 -4.04 -1.20 13.17
N ALA A 134 -3.54 -1.58 14.36
CA ALA A 134 -4.36 -1.63 15.57
C ALA A 134 -4.98 -0.27 15.90
N ASN A 135 -4.20 0.81 15.81
CA ASN A 135 -4.69 2.16 16.07
C ASN A 135 -5.74 2.62 15.04
N ARG A 136 -5.58 2.26 13.77
CA ARG A 136 -6.59 2.55 12.74
C ARG A 136 -7.90 1.82 13.05
N LEU A 137 -7.85 0.54 13.36
CA LEU A 137 -9.03 -0.25 13.71
C LEU A 137 -9.75 0.27 14.95
N ARG A 138 -9.02 0.78 15.93
CA ARG A 138 -9.61 1.40 17.12
C ARG A 138 -10.47 2.62 16.81
N LEU A 139 -10.18 3.35 15.73
CA LEU A 139 -11.00 4.48 15.33
C LEU A 139 -12.44 4.09 14.97
N LEU A 140 -12.68 2.83 14.62
CA LEU A 140 -14.03 2.32 14.36
C LEU A 140 -14.89 2.21 15.62
N ASN A 141 -14.29 2.31 16.80
CA ASN A 141 -15.00 2.32 18.09
C ASN A 141 -15.42 3.73 18.55
N LEU A 142 -15.11 4.75 17.77
CA LEU A 142 -15.59 6.10 18.03
C LEU A 142 -17.12 6.19 17.83
N ASP A 143 -17.77 7.00 18.65
CA ASP A 143 -19.17 7.36 18.43
C ASP A 143 -19.30 8.15 17.11
N GLU A 144 -20.50 8.14 16.57
CA GLU A 144 -20.79 8.74 15.25
C GLU A 144 -20.43 10.23 15.20
N PHE A 145 -20.70 10.96 16.26
CA PHE A 145 -20.37 12.38 16.34
C PHE A 145 -18.87 12.62 16.29
N THR A 146 -18.11 11.92 17.13
CA THR A 146 -16.64 12.04 17.18
C THR A 146 -16.01 11.60 15.86
N ALA A 147 -16.50 10.51 15.26
CA ALA A 147 -16.04 10.05 13.95
C ALA A 147 -16.27 11.11 12.87
N SER A 148 -17.44 11.76 12.86
CA SER A 148 -17.72 12.84 11.89
C SER A 148 -16.83 14.06 12.07
N GLN A 149 -16.47 14.41 13.31
CA GLN A 149 -15.53 15.49 13.60
C GLN A 149 -14.12 15.18 13.09
N LEU A 150 -13.71 13.93 13.18
CA LEU A 150 -12.43 13.48 12.63
C LEU A 150 -12.45 13.49 11.10
N GLU A 151 -13.53 13.04 10.47
CA GLU A 151 -13.70 13.04 9.02
C GLU A 151 -13.64 14.46 8.43
N THR A 152 -14.26 15.42 9.10
CA THR A 152 -14.25 16.84 8.70
C THR A 152 -12.98 17.57 9.10
N ARG A 153 -12.03 16.88 9.75
CA ARG A 153 -10.79 17.46 10.30
C ARG A 153 -11.02 18.54 11.37
N ALA A 154 -12.18 18.56 12.01
CA ALA A 154 -12.44 19.45 13.15
C ALA A 154 -11.64 19.06 14.39
N ILE A 155 -11.32 17.77 14.53
CA ILE A 155 -10.41 17.26 15.54
C ILE A 155 -9.27 16.46 14.88
N SER A 156 -8.13 16.37 15.58
CA SER A 156 -7.00 15.56 15.13
C SER A 156 -7.17 14.08 15.54
N GLU A 157 -6.38 13.20 14.91
CA GLU A 157 -6.31 11.79 15.33
C GLU A 157 -5.86 11.64 16.79
N GLY A 158 -4.96 12.51 17.26
CA GLY A 158 -4.52 12.51 18.64
C GLY A 158 -5.67 12.76 19.61
N HIS A 159 -6.51 13.75 19.30
CA HIS A 159 -7.73 14.03 20.10
C HIS A 159 -8.70 12.85 20.08
N ALA A 160 -8.94 12.27 18.90
CA ALA A 160 -9.83 11.11 18.77
C ALA A 160 -9.34 9.91 19.59
N LYS A 161 -8.04 9.64 19.58
CA LYS A 161 -7.43 8.56 20.38
C LYS A 161 -7.58 8.79 21.88
N THR A 162 -7.46 10.03 22.32
CA THR A 162 -7.67 10.40 23.72
C THR A 162 -9.11 10.11 24.16
N LEU A 163 -10.08 10.43 23.32
CA LEU A 163 -11.49 10.14 23.57
C LEU A 163 -11.77 8.64 23.68
N LEU A 164 -11.10 7.80 22.88
CA LEU A 164 -11.19 6.35 23.00
C LEU A 164 -10.66 5.81 24.34
N GLY A 165 -9.71 6.49 24.95
CA GLY A 165 -9.16 6.11 26.24
C GLY A 165 -10.04 6.46 27.44
N ILE A 166 -11.05 7.30 27.24
CA ILE A 166 -11.98 7.76 28.29
C ILE A 166 -13.27 6.94 28.31
N ALA A 167 -13.60 6.29 27.21
CA ALA A 167 -14.82 5.50 27.04
C ALA A 167 -14.75 4.12 27.73
#